data_2f4449cd7d50bbe56e0bcd42766e6098
#
_entry.id   2f4449cd7d50bbe56e0bcd42766e6098
#
_cell.length_a   1.000
_cell.length_b   1.000
_cell.length_c   1.000
_cell.angle_alpha   90.00
_cell.angle_beta   90.00
_cell.angle_gamma   90.00
#
_symmetry.space_group_name_H-M   'P 1'
#
loop_
_entity.id
_entity.type
_entity.pdbx_description
1 polymer ?
#
loop_
_entity_poly.entity_id
_entity_poly.type
_entity_poly.pdbx_seq_one_letter_code
_entity_poly.pdbx_strand_id
1 'polypeptide(L)'
;AQTIRDLIQPINLSQDKTTKVLVSDIFYSDNYNVECTSSKNVNVSYNKSTMELSLTPHKDFSGIELISFKMNGDVYQLPVKLTKSSKYLFTYRPNDGEKEISLFGQFNSWDRQNLPMKDTNGDGILEVEIPLDPGRYEYKFYIDGREVVDPAHPVKVPNGMGDFNSLRIIEESAKDKMFLHVLGSEKTNNELKLKFYFENVDRSNLVNKKNLIVLFDNKIFPPELIKTNGNEITLSVKGKMLAGNHTIRIAANRMGKNTNIQTVQLHDGVIAGKSGVHTLNDNIIYSMMIDRFSNGDKSNDNPIVHDSLFTQANYQGGDLQGIINKLEEGYFDKLGVNAFWI
;
A
#
# COMPACT_ATOMS: atom_id res chain seq x y z
N ALA A 1 26.01 -14.34 -11.84
CA ALA A 1 25.49 -12.99 -11.55
C ALA A 1 24.26 -13.14 -10.69
N GLN A 2 24.14 -12.35 -9.63
CA GLN A 2 22.99 -12.37 -8.73
C GLN A 2 21.77 -11.84 -9.50
N THR A 3 20.67 -12.60 -9.46
CA THR A 3 19.38 -12.20 -10.04
C THR A 3 18.52 -11.59 -8.93
N ILE A 4 17.89 -10.45 -9.18
CA ILE A 4 16.95 -9.84 -8.23
C ILE A 4 15.67 -10.68 -8.20
N ARG A 5 15.45 -11.38 -7.11
CA ARG A 5 14.26 -12.20 -6.88
C ARG A 5 13.24 -11.54 -5.97
N ASP A 6 13.65 -10.48 -5.27
CA ASP A 6 12.77 -9.72 -4.38
C ASP A 6 11.57 -9.16 -5.14
N LEU A 7 10.43 -9.14 -4.49
CA LEU A 7 9.25 -8.47 -5.02
C LEU A 7 9.44 -6.96 -4.88
N ILE A 8 9.89 -6.32 -5.97
CA ILE A 8 10.08 -4.87 -5.99
C ILE A 8 8.71 -4.18 -5.85
N GLN A 9 8.48 -3.55 -4.70
CA GLN A 9 7.23 -2.84 -4.44
C GLN A 9 7.14 -1.55 -5.25
N PRO A 10 5.94 -1.14 -5.71
CA PRO A 10 5.76 0.14 -6.36
C PRO A 10 6.12 1.31 -5.42
N ILE A 11 6.89 2.27 -5.92
CA ILE A 11 7.19 3.50 -5.20
C ILE A 11 6.09 4.51 -5.48
N ASN A 12 5.46 5.02 -4.42
CA ASN A 12 4.50 6.10 -4.55
C ASN A 12 5.24 7.44 -4.73
N LEU A 13 4.94 8.13 -5.81
CA LEU A 13 5.47 9.44 -6.12
C LEU A 13 4.51 10.52 -5.61
N SER A 14 5.06 11.66 -5.22
CA SER A 14 4.29 12.87 -4.91
C SER A 14 4.32 13.83 -6.08
N GLN A 15 3.19 14.45 -6.38
CA GLN A 15 3.10 15.47 -7.43
C GLN A 15 4.02 16.66 -7.11
N ASP A 16 4.72 17.18 -8.14
CA ASP A 16 5.61 18.33 -8.05
C ASP A 16 6.76 18.21 -7.02
N LYS A 17 7.08 16.99 -6.57
CA LYS A 17 8.17 16.73 -5.63
C LYS A 17 9.07 15.60 -6.13
N THR A 18 10.35 15.69 -5.78
CA THR A 18 11.30 14.58 -5.95
C THR A 18 11.15 13.61 -4.80
N THR A 19 10.84 12.35 -5.13
CA THR A 19 10.86 11.24 -4.17
C THR A 19 12.27 10.63 -4.14
N LYS A 20 12.85 10.46 -2.96
CA LYS A 20 14.17 9.91 -2.74
C LYS A 20 14.05 8.59 -2.00
N VAL A 21 14.73 7.57 -2.50
CA VAL A 21 14.75 6.22 -1.89
C VAL A 21 16.15 5.64 -1.99
N LEU A 22 16.56 4.85 -1.02
CA LEU A 22 17.79 4.06 -1.12
C LEU A 22 17.53 2.83 -1.97
N VAL A 23 18.46 2.47 -2.84
CA VAL A 23 18.31 1.26 -3.69
C VAL A 23 18.27 0.00 -2.83
N SER A 24 18.93 0.00 -1.67
CA SER A 24 18.86 -1.09 -0.68
C SER A 24 17.47 -1.31 -0.08
N ASP A 25 16.61 -0.28 -0.10
CA ASP A 25 15.22 -0.41 0.36
C ASP A 25 14.29 -1.00 -0.72
N ILE A 26 14.78 -1.09 -1.97
CA ILE A 26 14.02 -1.59 -3.10
C ILE A 26 14.24 -3.10 -3.29
N PHE A 27 15.49 -3.56 -3.18
CA PHE A 27 15.87 -4.97 -3.30
C PHE A 27 17.21 -5.23 -2.60
N TYR A 28 17.45 -6.48 -2.24
CA TYR A 28 18.73 -6.91 -1.67
C TYR A 28 19.75 -7.26 -2.76
N SER A 29 20.98 -6.77 -2.61
CA SER A 29 22.13 -7.13 -3.44
C SER A 29 23.43 -6.96 -2.66
N ASP A 30 24.43 -7.80 -2.94
CA ASP A 30 25.78 -7.64 -2.40
C ASP A 30 26.50 -6.40 -3.00
N ASN A 31 26.04 -5.92 -4.13
CA ASN A 31 26.56 -4.74 -4.80
C ASN A 31 25.48 -4.01 -5.59
N TYR A 32 25.34 -2.72 -5.32
CA TYR A 32 24.31 -1.84 -5.93
C TYR A 32 24.87 -1.04 -7.12
N ASN A 33 25.62 -1.68 -8.02
CA ASN A 33 26.04 -1.04 -9.27
C ASN A 33 24.89 -1.05 -10.29
N VAL A 34 23.98 -0.10 -10.14
CA VAL A 34 22.81 0.06 -11.01
C VAL A 34 22.99 1.20 -11.98
N GLU A 35 22.43 1.04 -13.18
CA GLU A 35 22.29 2.08 -14.20
C GLU A 35 20.80 2.31 -14.44
N CYS A 36 20.29 3.48 -14.01
CA CYS A 36 18.89 3.84 -14.15
C CYS A 36 18.68 4.70 -15.40
N THR A 37 17.52 4.53 -16.04
CA THR A 37 17.15 5.34 -17.21
C THR A 37 15.84 6.06 -16.92
N SER A 38 15.80 7.37 -17.18
CA SER A 38 14.56 8.16 -17.12
C SER A 38 13.53 7.60 -18.09
N SER A 39 12.28 7.57 -17.66
CA SER A 39 11.14 7.22 -18.52
C SER A 39 10.59 8.48 -19.19
N LYS A 40 9.54 8.31 -19.99
CA LYS A 40 8.83 9.41 -20.63
C LYS A 40 8.24 10.39 -19.60
N ASN A 41 7.78 9.89 -18.46
CA ASN A 41 7.00 10.65 -17.51
C ASN A 41 7.69 10.88 -16.15
N VAL A 42 8.88 10.29 -15.94
CA VAL A 42 9.63 10.41 -14.68
C VAL A 42 11.11 10.59 -14.96
N ASN A 43 11.66 11.70 -14.50
CA ASN A 43 13.09 11.92 -14.49
C ASN A 43 13.73 11.11 -13.35
N VAL A 44 14.82 10.43 -13.68
CA VAL A 44 15.53 9.55 -12.75
C VAL A 44 16.99 9.97 -12.65
N SER A 45 17.49 10.11 -11.43
CA SER A 45 18.92 10.24 -11.18
C SER A 45 19.34 9.29 -10.05
N TYR A 46 20.53 8.73 -10.17
CA TYR A 46 21.10 7.82 -9.18
C TYR A 46 22.45 8.35 -8.69
N ASN A 47 22.55 8.53 -7.39
CA ASN A 47 23.82 8.89 -6.73
C ASN A 47 24.49 7.61 -6.21
N LYS A 48 25.58 7.21 -6.89
CA LYS A 48 26.31 5.97 -6.55
C LYS A 48 26.99 6.01 -5.18
N SER A 49 27.40 7.19 -4.69
CA SER A 49 28.10 7.31 -3.40
C SER A 49 27.17 7.18 -2.21
N THR A 50 25.92 7.62 -2.35
CA THR A 50 24.89 7.53 -1.31
C THR A 50 23.89 6.41 -1.55
N MET A 51 23.96 5.73 -2.71
CA MET A 51 22.99 4.73 -3.16
C MET A 51 21.54 5.27 -3.24
N GLU A 52 21.39 6.59 -3.38
CA GLU A 52 20.10 7.27 -3.41
C GLU A 52 19.59 7.39 -4.85
N LEU A 53 18.37 6.91 -5.08
CA LEU A 53 17.61 7.10 -6.29
C LEU A 53 16.64 8.27 -6.09
N SER A 54 16.70 9.25 -6.99
CA SER A 54 15.79 10.40 -7.02
C SER A 54 14.84 10.29 -8.20
N LEU A 55 13.54 10.35 -7.94
CA LEU A 55 12.45 10.19 -8.90
C LEU A 55 11.60 11.45 -8.92
N THR A 56 11.57 12.14 -10.06
CA THR A 56 10.81 13.39 -10.23
C THR A 56 9.78 13.20 -11.34
N PRO A 57 8.47 13.11 -11.00
CA PRO A 57 7.43 12.96 -12.01
C PRO A 57 7.26 14.24 -12.83
N HIS A 58 6.90 14.09 -14.10
CA HIS A 58 6.47 15.20 -14.92
C HIS A 58 5.08 15.68 -14.49
N LYS A 59 4.81 16.97 -14.67
CA LYS A 59 3.62 17.66 -14.15
C LYS A 59 2.27 17.02 -14.57
N ASP A 60 2.23 16.44 -15.79
CA ASP A 60 1.00 15.82 -16.32
C ASP A 60 0.91 14.32 -16.10
N PHE A 61 1.91 13.73 -15.46
CA PHE A 61 1.92 12.30 -15.20
C PHE A 61 0.93 11.92 -14.11
N SER A 62 0.26 10.79 -14.31
CA SER A 62 -0.49 10.04 -13.28
C SER A 62 -0.64 8.58 -13.72
N GLY A 63 -0.92 7.69 -12.78
CA GLY A 63 -1.00 6.24 -13.00
C GLY A 63 0.29 5.51 -12.63
N ILE A 64 0.56 4.38 -13.30
CA ILE A 64 1.77 3.57 -13.09
C ILE A 64 2.72 3.76 -14.25
N GLU A 65 4.00 3.94 -13.94
CA GLU A 65 5.11 3.96 -14.90
C GLU A 65 6.15 2.91 -14.51
N LEU A 66 6.91 2.41 -15.48
CA LEU A 66 8.01 1.49 -15.25
C LEU A 66 9.34 2.22 -15.48
N ILE A 67 10.17 2.27 -14.45
CA ILE A 67 11.53 2.77 -14.53
C ILE A 67 12.44 1.58 -14.79
N SER A 68 13.14 1.60 -15.93
CA SER A 68 14.13 0.58 -16.25
C SER A 68 15.44 0.84 -15.53
N PHE A 69 15.99 -0.18 -14.92
CA PHE A 69 17.35 -0.15 -14.40
C PHE A 69 18.11 -1.41 -14.80
N LYS A 70 19.40 -1.25 -15.07
CA LYS A 70 20.29 -2.33 -15.45
C LYS A 70 21.19 -2.69 -14.28
N MET A 71 21.32 -3.98 -14.02
CA MET A 71 22.25 -4.53 -13.03
C MET A 71 22.78 -5.87 -13.51
N ASN A 72 24.11 -6.05 -13.45
CA ASN A 72 24.79 -7.30 -13.86
C ASN A 72 24.44 -7.78 -15.29
N GLY A 73 24.15 -6.85 -16.21
CA GLY A 73 23.79 -7.15 -17.61
C GLY A 73 22.29 -7.37 -17.85
N ASP A 74 21.49 -7.57 -16.81
CA ASP A 74 20.03 -7.73 -16.87
C ASP A 74 19.31 -6.39 -16.71
N VAL A 75 18.15 -6.26 -17.38
CA VAL A 75 17.27 -5.09 -17.26
C VAL A 75 16.05 -5.45 -16.43
N TYR A 76 15.87 -4.74 -15.34
CA TYR A 76 14.74 -4.85 -14.42
C TYR A 76 13.84 -3.63 -14.47
N GLN A 77 12.64 -3.77 -13.94
CA GLN A 77 11.63 -2.73 -13.91
C GLN A 77 11.27 -2.38 -12.47
N LEU A 78 11.33 -1.11 -12.14
CA LEU A 78 10.84 -0.53 -10.91
C LEU A 78 9.49 0.13 -11.21
N PRO A 79 8.37 -0.41 -10.74
CA PRO A 79 7.09 0.28 -10.85
C PRO A 79 7.09 1.54 -9.96
N VAL A 80 6.62 2.64 -10.52
CA VAL A 80 6.34 3.86 -9.76
C VAL A 80 4.90 4.26 -9.99
N LYS A 81 4.25 4.81 -8.97
CA LYS A 81 2.85 5.18 -9.03
C LYS A 81 2.67 6.61 -8.58
N LEU A 82 1.94 7.39 -9.37
CA LEU A 82 1.47 8.71 -9.00
C LEU A 82 -0.06 8.75 -9.08
N THR A 83 -0.71 9.02 -7.96
CA THR A 83 -2.12 9.35 -7.90
C THR A 83 -2.24 10.86 -7.87
N LYS A 84 -3.02 11.46 -8.79
CA LYS A 84 -3.32 12.89 -8.70
C LYS A 84 -4.25 13.11 -7.52
N SER A 85 -3.76 13.83 -6.53
CA SER A 85 -4.56 14.26 -5.40
C SER A 85 -5.53 15.35 -5.83
N SER A 86 -6.78 15.23 -5.43
CA SER A 86 -7.73 16.34 -5.55
C SER A 86 -7.52 17.29 -4.38
N LYS A 87 -7.65 18.60 -4.64
CA LYS A 87 -7.62 19.57 -3.56
C LYS A 87 -8.95 19.60 -2.83
N TYR A 88 -8.90 19.54 -1.52
CA TYR A 88 -10.07 19.58 -0.65
C TYR A 88 -10.01 20.80 0.24
N LEU A 89 -11.13 21.53 0.26
CA LEU A 89 -11.31 22.71 1.07
C LEU A 89 -11.82 22.30 2.46
N PHE A 90 -11.12 22.74 3.50
CA PHE A 90 -11.59 22.75 4.88
C PHE A 90 -11.94 24.16 5.27
N THR A 91 -13.07 24.33 5.93
CA THR A 91 -13.60 25.64 6.31
C THR A 91 -13.91 25.66 7.80
N TYR A 92 -13.73 26.81 8.42
CA TYR A 92 -14.11 27.04 9.81
C TYR A 92 -14.66 28.47 9.97
N ARG A 93 -15.81 28.60 10.63
CA ARG A 93 -16.36 29.90 11.01
C ARG A 93 -15.96 30.20 12.45
N PRO A 94 -15.08 31.19 12.68
CA PRO A 94 -14.65 31.55 14.03
C PRO A 94 -15.80 32.04 14.91
N ASN A 95 -15.75 31.72 16.19
CA ASN A 95 -16.56 32.40 17.20
C ASN A 95 -15.90 33.72 17.62
N ASP A 96 -16.67 34.59 18.28
CA ASP A 96 -16.15 35.87 18.75
C ASP A 96 -14.93 35.64 19.69
N GLY A 97 -13.82 36.28 19.36
CA GLY A 97 -12.60 36.23 20.14
C GLY A 97 -11.59 35.16 19.73
N GLU A 98 -11.94 34.19 18.89
CA GLU A 98 -10.99 33.22 18.34
C GLU A 98 -10.07 33.87 17.30
N LYS A 99 -8.73 33.63 17.40
CA LYS A 99 -7.72 34.35 16.59
C LYS A 99 -6.81 33.44 15.79
N GLU A 100 -6.20 32.47 16.46
CA GLU A 100 -5.21 31.55 15.84
C GLU A 100 -5.85 30.22 15.57
N ILE A 101 -6.14 29.96 14.31
CA ILE A 101 -6.83 28.74 13.88
C ILE A 101 -6.01 28.03 12.82
N SER A 102 -5.72 26.76 13.06
CA SER A 102 -5.05 25.87 12.11
C SER A 102 -5.75 24.54 12.02
N LEU A 103 -5.61 23.91 10.85
CA LEU A 103 -6.07 22.54 10.60
C LEU A 103 -4.92 21.57 10.88
N PHE A 104 -5.19 20.45 11.55
CA PHE A 104 -4.20 19.40 11.75
C PHE A 104 -4.85 18.02 11.79
N GLY A 105 -4.11 16.98 11.40
CA GLY A 105 -4.63 15.63 11.33
C GLY A 105 -3.63 14.65 10.72
N GLN A 106 -4.11 13.47 10.31
CA GLN A 106 -3.28 12.42 9.71
C GLN A 106 -2.51 12.89 8.48
N PHE A 107 -3.06 13.82 7.69
CA PHE A 107 -2.46 14.34 6.47
C PHE A 107 -1.23 15.24 6.67
N ASN A 108 -0.99 15.75 7.88
CA ASN A 108 0.18 16.54 8.21
C ASN A 108 0.91 16.04 9.47
N SER A 109 0.77 14.72 9.77
CA SER A 109 1.39 14.08 10.94
C SER A 109 1.01 14.72 12.26
N TRP A 110 -0.20 15.26 12.35
CA TRP A 110 -0.75 15.95 13.53
C TRP A 110 0.02 17.21 13.96
N ASP A 111 0.69 17.87 13.00
CA ASP A 111 1.36 19.14 13.24
C ASP A 111 0.35 20.28 13.34
N ARG A 112 0.23 20.86 14.54
CA ARG A 112 -0.74 21.92 14.88
C ARG A 112 -0.45 23.27 14.25
N GLN A 113 0.76 23.49 13.68
CA GLN A 113 1.19 24.80 13.19
C GLN A 113 1.34 24.85 11.65
N ASN A 114 1.37 23.71 10.99
CA ASN A 114 1.73 23.59 9.58
C ASN A 114 0.65 24.13 8.62
N LEU A 115 -0.62 24.10 8.99
CA LEU A 115 -1.75 24.48 8.13
C LEU A 115 -2.61 25.59 8.75
N PRO A 116 -2.10 26.83 8.86
CA PRO A 116 -2.91 27.94 9.34
C PRO A 116 -4.05 28.24 8.37
N MET A 117 -5.24 28.44 8.90
CA MET A 117 -6.43 28.80 8.12
C MET A 117 -6.54 30.30 7.92
N LYS A 118 -7.07 30.73 6.78
CA LYS A 118 -7.15 32.16 6.41
C LYS A 118 -8.50 32.45 5.77
N ASP A 119 -9.05 33.61 6.07
CA ASP A 119 -10.14 34.20 5.30
C ASP A 119 -9.55 34.85 4.04
N THR A 120 -9.70 34.20 2.89
CA THR A 120 -9.10 34.65 1.62
C THR A 120 -10.03 35.56 0.81
N ASN A 121 -11.32 35.53 1.11
CA ASN A 121 -12.36 36.24 0.34
C ASN A 121 -13.09 37.33 1.17
N GLY A 122 -12.84 37.42 2.49
CA GLY A 122 -13.41 38.42 3.38
C GLY A 122 -14.83 38.12 3.84
N ASP A 123 -15.28 36.85 3.77
CA ASP A 123 -16.63 36.44 4.18
C ASP A 123 -16.76 35.99 5.63
N GLY A 124 -15.65 36.08 6.40
CA GLY A 124 -15.58 35.68 7.78
C GLY A 124 -15.46 34.17 8.00
N ILE A 125 -15.21 33.38 6.93
CA ILE A 125 -14.93 31.96 7.00
C ILE A 125 -13.44 31.75 6.73
N LEU A 126 -12.76 31.05 7.65
CA LEU A 126 -11.38 30.67 7.45
C LEU A 126 -11.31 29.39 6.62
N GLU A 127 -10.34 29.35 5.71
CA GLU A 127 -10.18 28.30 4.72
C GLU A 127 -8.75 27.79 4.64
N VAL A 128 -8.59 26.50 4.36
CA VAL A 128 -7.33 25.91 3.91
C VAL A 128 -7.61 24.82 2.90
N GLU A 129 -6.92 24.85 1.78
CA GLU A 129 -7.03 23.86 0.71
C GLU A 129 -5.81 22.93 0.74
N ILE A 130 -6.04 21.62 0.88
CA ILE A 130 -4.97 20.62 0.91
C ILE A 130 -5.21 19.51 -0.12
N PRO A 131 -4.16 18.99 -0.76
CA PRO A 131 -4.28 17.84 -1.64
C PRO A 131 -4.47 16.57 -0.81
N LEU A 132 -5.54 15.82 -1.07
CA LEU A 132 -5.82 14.55 -0.42
C LEU A 132 -6.12 13.47 -1.47
N ASP A 133 -5.59 12.29 -1.26
CA ASP A 133 -5.97 11.09 -2.01
C ASP A 133 -7.30 10.51 -1.48
N PRO A 134 -7.99 9.64 -2.24
CA PRO A 134 -9.11 8.89 -1.70
C PRO A 134 -8.69 8.11 -0.44
N GLY A 135 -9.47 8.26 0.62
CA GLY A 135 -9.12 7.67 1.91
C GLY A 135 -9.94 8.20 3.08
N ARG A 136 -9.56 7.78 4.27
CA ARG A 136 -10.17 8.23 5.54
C ARG A 136 -9.14 9.06 6.28
N TYR A 137 -9.53 10.26 6.68
CA TYR A 137 -8.65 11.22 7.34
C TYR A 137 -9.27 11.69 8.64
N GLU A 138 -8.58 11.44 9.72
CA GLU A 138 -8.92 11.98 11.03
C GLU A 138 -8.24 13.34 11.21
N TYR A 139 -8.97 14.31 11.75
CA TYR A 139 -8.50 15.68 11.90
C TYR A 139 -9.20 16.42 13.04
N LYS A 140 -8.63 17.54 13.44
CA LYS A 140 -9.18 18.55 14.34
C LYS A 140 -8.76 19.95 13.88
N PHE A 141 -9.38 20.95 14.46
CA PHE A 141 -8.88 22.32 14.46
C PHE A 141 -8.09 22.58 15.74
N TYR A 142 -7.00 23.33 15.61
CA TYR A 142 -6.25 23.87 16.75
C TYR A 142 -6.57 25.36 16.86
N ILE A 143 -7.24 25.76 17.94
CA ILE A 143 -7.85 27.07 18.11
C ILE A 143 -7.34 27.65 19.42
N ASP A 144 -6.54 28.72 19.37
CA ASP A 144 -6.01 29.42 20.54
C ASP A 144 -5.47 28.47 21.61
N GLY A 145 -4.67 27.48 21.20
CA GLY A 145 -4.07 26.49 22.11
C GLY A 145 -4.95 25.27 22.46
N ARG A 146 -6.16 25.16 21.90
CA ARG A 146 -7.09 24.04 22.19
C ARG A 146 -7.38 23.20 20.96
N GLU A 147 -7.54 21.91 21.15
CA GLU A 147 -7.98 20.98 20.11
C GLU A 147 -9.50 20.92 20.04
N VAL A 148 -10.06 21.17 18.89
CA VAL A 148 -11.52 21.22 18.68
C VAL A 148 -11.89 20.33 17.50
N VAL A 149 -12.87 19.43 17.70
CA VAL A 149 -13.48 18.68 16.58
C VAL A 149 -14.25 19.64 15.69
N ASP A 150 -14.33 19.33 14.41
CA ASP A 150 -15.06 20.13 13.44
C ASP A 150 -16.55 20.20 13.81
N PRO A 151 -17.09 21.37 14.19
CA PRO A 151 -18.49 21.50 14.57
C PRO A 151 -19.44 21.34 13.37
N ALA A 152 -18.96 21.61 12.16
CA ALA A 152 -19.75 21.52 10.94
C ALA A 152 -19.79 20.11 10.35
N HIS A 153 -18.90 19.18 10.81
CA HIS A 153 -18.83 17.83 10.29
C HIS A 153 -19.35 16.80 11.32
N PRO A 154 -20.44 16.06 10.99
CA PRO A 154 -21.12 15.25 12.00
C PRO A 154 -20.38 13.97 12.39
N VAL A 155 -19.47 13.46 11.53
CA VAL A 155 -18.82 12.17 11.74
C VAL A 155 -17.60 12.32 12.64
N LYS A 156 -17.61 11.63 13.77
CA LYS A 156 -16.53 11.61 14.76
C LYS A 156 -16.12 10.18 15.05
N VAL A 157 -14.85 9.96 15.35
CA VAL A 157 -14.27 8.67 15.74
C VAL A 157 -13.48 8.81 17.03
N PRO A 158 -13.49 7.81 17.93
CA PRO A 158 -12.66 7.82 19.13
C PRO A 158 -11.17 7.89 18.75
N ASN A 159 -10.42 8.75 19.44
CA ASN A 159 -8.97 8.91 19.20
C ASN A 159 -8.08 7.96 20.00
N GLY A 160 -8.69 7.07 20.80
CA GLY A 160 -7.97 6.16 21.69
C GLY A 160 -7.41 6.79 22.98
N MET A 161 -7.59 8.11 23.17
CA MET A 161 -7.09 8.88 24.33
C MET A 161 -8.23 9.44 25.20
N GLY A 162 -9.46 8.94 25.00
CA GLY A 162 -10.65 9.39 25.75
C GLY A 162 -11.39 10.57 25.12
N ASP A 163 -11.03 10.99 23.91
CA ASP A 163 -11.65 12.07 23.14
C ASP A 163 -11.96 11.60 21.70
N PHE A 164 -12.43 12.49 20.84
CA PHE A 164 -12.84 12.21 19.47
C PHE A 164 -12.02 13.04 18.47
N ASN A 165 -11.81 12.47 17.27
CA ASN A 165 -11.39 13.19 16.08
C ASN A 165 -12.57 13.33 15.11
N SER A 166 -12.60 14.39 14.31
CA SER A 166 -13.49 14.48 13.15
C SER A 166 -12.98 13.56 12.06
N LEU A 167 -13.87 12.95 11.30
CA LEU A 167 -13.53 12.03 10.21
C LEU A 167 -13.97 12.60 8.86
N ARG A 168 -13.02 12.83 7.95
CA ARG A 168 -13.30 13.13 6.54
C ARG A 168 -13.09 11.88 5.71
N ILE A 169 -14.10 11.48 4.93
CA ILE A 169 -13.99 10.40 3.95
C ILE A 169 -13.92 11.04 2.56
N ILE A 170 -12.84 10.77 1.85
CA ILE A 170 -12.65 11.16 0.45
C ILE A 170 -12.90 9.93 -0.39
N GLU A 171 -13.97 9.93 -1.15
CA GLU A 171 -14.33 8.82 -2.02
C GLU A 171 -13.71 8.98 -3.39
N GLU A 172 -13.15 7.89 -3.92
CA GLU A 172 -12.83 7.82 -5.34
C GLU A 172 -14.13 7.79 -6.15
N SER A 173 -14.19 8.58 -7.23
CA SER A 173 -15.35 8.54 -8.13
C SER A 173 -15.57 7.12 -8.64
N ALA A 174 -16.78 6.60 -8.50
CA ALA A 174 -17.14 5.27 -8.98
C ALA A 174 -16.83 5.08 -10.48
N LYS A 175 -16.94 6.15 -11.28
CA LYS A 175 -16.63 6.14 -12.73
C LYS A 175 -15.15 5.87 -13.02
N ASP A 176 -14.29 6.06 -12.03
CA ASP A 176 -12.85 5.97 -12.19
C ASP A 176 -12.27 4.65 -11.67
N LYS A 177 -13.08 3.85 -10.99
CA LYS A 177 -12.66 2.57 -10.42
C LYS A 177 -12.46 1.54 -11.51
N MET A 178 -11.29 0.94 -11.51
CA MET A 178 -10.92 -0.16 -12.40
C MET A 178 -10.23 -1.26 -11.57
N PHE A 179 -10.56 -2.50 -11.85
CA PHE A 179 -10.00 -3.63 -11.16
C PHE A 179 -9.52 -4.72 -12.13
N LEU A 180 -8.50 -5.46 -11.70
CA LEU A 180 -8.11 -6.72 -12.30
C LEU A 180 -8.42 -7.85 -11.33
N HIS A 181 -9.07 -8.88 -11.84
CA HIS A 181 -9.41 -10.09 -11.11
C HIS A 181 -8.69 -11.29 -11.70
N VAL A 182 -8.22 -12.20 -10.86
CA VAL A 182 -7.71 -13.50 -11.30
C VAL A 182 -8.90 -14.42 -11.52
N LEU A 183 -9.14 -14.85 -12.77
CA LEU A 183 -10.20 -15.82 -13.08
C LEU A 183 -9.78 -17.26 -12.83
N GLY A 184 -8.51 -17.58 -13.09
CA GLY A 184 -8.00 -18.92 -12.91
C GLY A 184 -6.81 -19.25 -13.81
N SER A 185 -6.55 -20.54 -13.93
CA SER A 185 -5.47 -21.03 -14.77
C SER A 185 -5.80 -22.36 -15.42
N GLU A 186 -5.20 -22.60 -16.60
CA GLU A 186 -5.22 -23.86 -17.32
C GLU A 186 -3.79 -24.32 -17.55
N LYS A 187 -3.42 -25.49 -17.09
CA LYS A 187 -2.07 -26.07 -17.25
C LYS A 187 -2.07 -27.24 -18.22
N THR A 188 -1.13 -27.22 -19.15
CA THR A 188 -0.72 -28.36 -19.97
C THR A 188 0.74 -28.72 -19.67
N ASN A 189 1.30 -29.77 -20.28
CA ASN A 189 2.69 -30.12 -20.04
C ASN A 189 3.69 -29.00 -20.37
N ASN A 190 3.39 -28.14 -21.34
CA ASN A 190 4.32 -27.14 -21.89
C ASN A 190 3.86 -25.70 -21.72
N GLU A 191 2.70 -25.48 -21.15
CA GLU A 191 2.10 -24.14 -21.01
C GLU A 191 1.21 -24.03 -19.79
N LEU A 192 1.34 -22.92 -19.07
CA LEU A 192 0.38 -22.45 -18.09
C LEU A 192 -0.29 -21.19 -18.65
N LYS A 193 -1.60 -21.22 -18.80
CA LYS A 193 -2.40 -20.05 -19.15
C LYS A 193 -2.99 -19.47 -17.87
N LEU A 194 -2.64 -18.23 -17.57
CA LEU A 194 -3.24 -17.44 -16.49
C LEU A 194 -4.30 -16.53 -17.09
N LYS A 195 -5.50 -16.56 -16.52
CA LYS A 195 -6.66 -15.77 -16.99
C LYS A 195 -7.01 -14.69 -15.99
N PHE A 196 -7.21 -13.49 -16.49
CA PHE A 196 -7.62 -12.32 -15.71
C PHE A 196 -8.82 -11.65 -16.38
N TYR A 197 -9.56 -10.89 -15.58
CA TYR A 197 -10.67 -10.06 -16.04
C TYR A 197 -10.44 -8.61 -15.63
N PHE A 198 -10.59 -7.71 -16.60
CA PHE A 198 -10.56 -6.28 -16.38
C PHE A 198 -11.96 -5.76 -16.15
N GLU A 199 -12.21 -5.24 -14.97
CA GLU A 199 -13.47 -4.62 -14.57
C GLU A 199 -13.34 -3.10 -14.56
N ASN A 200 -14.32 -2.43 -15.16
CA ASN A 200 -14.53 -1.00 -15.04
C ASN A 200 -16.03 -0.69 -15.06
N VAL A 201 -16.40 0.50 -14.62
CA VAL A 201 -17.80 0.93 -14.60
C VAL A 201 -18.36 1.14 -16.01
N ASP A 202 -17.53 1.65 -16.91
CA ASP A 202 -17.90 1.80 -18.33
C ASP A 202 -17.59 0.51 -19.10
N ARG A 203 -18.56 -0.39 -19.13
CA ARG A 203 -18.45 -1.70 -19.80
C ARG A 203 -18.14 -1.63 -21.29
N SER A 204 -18.31 -0.47 -21.95
CA SER A 204 -17.94 -0.26 -23.35
C SER A 204 -16.43 -0.12 -23.55
N ASN A 205 -15.70 0.17 -22.48
CA ASN A 205 -14.28 0.36 -22.49
C ASN A 205 -13.53 -0.94 -22.27
N LEU A 206 -13.16 -1.60 -23.37
CA LEU A 206 -12.41 -2.85 -23.36
C LEU A 206 -10.95 -2.63 -22.99
N VAL A 207 -10.33 -3.66 -22.39
CA VAL A 207 -8.90 -3.63 -22.10
C VAL A 207 -8.10 -3.65 -23.40
N ASN A 208 -7.09 -2.77 -23.49
CA ASN A 208 -6.13 -2.77 -24.60
C ASN A 208 -4.79 -3.29 -24.08
N LYS A 209 -4.18 -4.21 -24.83
CA LYS A 209 -2.85 -4.77 -24.53
C LYS A 209 -1.79 -3.69 -24.27
N LYS A 210 -1.86 -2.56 -24.97
CA LYS A 210 -0.92 -1.42 -24.80
C LYS A 210 -1.05 -0.75 -23.42
N ASN A 211 -2.16 -0.95 -22.74
CA ASN A 211 -2.41 -0.39 -21.42
C ASN A 211 -2.03 -1.36 -20.29
N LEU A 212 -1.60 -2.57 -20.64
CA LEU A 212 -1.20 -3.57 -19.66
C LEU A 212 0.27 -3.40 -19.29
N ILE A 213 0.53 -3.46 -18.01
CA ILE A 213 1.85 -3.60 -17.42
C ILE A 213 1.92 -5.03 -16.90
N VAL A 214 2.80 -5.83 -17.47
CA VAL A 214 2.99 -7.22 -17.05
C VAL A 214 4.47 -7.47 -16.80
N LEU A 215 4.78 -7.91 -15.60
CA LEU A 215 6.14 -8.23 -15.17
C LEU A 215 6.24 -9.71 -14.80
N PHE A 216 7.36 -10.31 -15.15
CA PHE A 216 7.80 -11.63 -14.74
C PHE A 216 9.16 -11.49 -14.05
N ASP A 217 9.27 -11.81 -12.79
CA ASP A 217 10.48 -11.63 -11.96
C ASP A 217 11.10 -10.22 -12.13
N ASN A 218 10.27 -9.20 -12.03
CA ASN A 218 10.64 -7.79 -12.22
C ASN A 218 11.15 -7.42 -13.64
N LYS A 219 11.03 -8.30 -14.63
CA LYS A 219 11.35 -8.03 -16.05
C LYS A 219 10.06 -7.94 -16.86
N ILE A 220 10.10 -7.21 -17.97
CA ILE A 220 8.94 -7.13 -18.88
C ILE A 220 8.56 -8.53 -19.35
N PHE A 221 7.29 -8.88 -19.16
CA PHE A 221 6.72 -10.12 -19.72
C PHE A 221 6.62 -10.03 -21.24
N PRO A 222 6.98 -11.08 -22.01
CA PRO A 222 6.97 -11.05 -23.48
C PRO A 222 5.59 -10.66 -24.02
N PRO A 223 5.46 -9.55 -24.78
CA PRO A 223 4.17 -9.06 -25.25
C PRO A 223 3.43 -10.03 -26.18
N GLU A 224 4.15 -10.88 -26.91
CA GLU A 224 3.58 -11.90 -27.79
C GLU A 224 2.85 -13.01 -27.01
N LEU A 225 3.18 -13.21 -25.75
CA LEU A 225 2.55 -14.17 -24.85
C LEU A 225 1.31 -13.61 -24.12
N ILE A 226 0.93 -12.35 -24.41
CA ILE A 226 -0.27 -11.70 -23.86
C ILE A 226 -1.36 -11.71 -24.93
N LYS A 227 -2.55 -12.20 -24.61
CA LYS A 227 -3.75 -12.11 -25.44
C LYS A 227 -4.87 -11.38 -24.68
N THR A 228 -5.63 -10.56 -25.40
CA THR A 228 -6.84 -9.91 -24.88
C THR A 228 -8.02 -10.26 -25.77
N ASN A 229 -9.17 -10.56 -25.13
CA ASN A 229 -10.43 -10.78 -25.81
C ASN A 229 -11.55 -10.10 -25.00
N GLY A 230 -12.04 -8.97 -25.49
CA GLY A 230 -12.89 -8.10 -24.68
C GLY A 230 -12.15 -7.65 -23.43
N ASN A 231 -12.70 -7.97 -22.25
CA ASN A 231 -12.10 -7.68 -20.94
C ASN A 231 -11.34 -8.86 -20.35
N GLU A 232 -11.26 -9.97 -21.05
CA GLU A 232 -10.43 -11.10 -20.63
C GLU A 232 -8.99 -10.93 -21.12
N ILE A 233 -8.05 -11.25 -20.24
CA ILE A 233 -6.61 -11.21 -20.49
C ILE A 233 -6.07 -12.61 -20.21
N THR A 234 -5.30 -13.14 -21.15
CA THR A 234 -4.61 -14.43 -20.99
C THR A 234 -3.10 -14.20 -21.11
N LEU A 235 -2.36 -14.67 -20.11
CA LEU A 235 -0.91 -14.74 -20.12
C LEU A 235 -0.48 -16.19 -20.35
N SER A 236 0.38 -16.44 -21.34
CA SER A 236 0.92 -17.77 -21.67
C SER A 236 2.33 -17.93 -21.12
N VAL A 237 2.48 -18.64 -20.01
CA VAL A 237 3.78 -18.95 -19.39
C VAL A 237 4.29 -20.26 -19.98
N LYS A 238 5.51 -20.25 -20.58
CA LYS A 238 6.04 -21.38 -21.37
C LYS A 238 7.52 -21.64 -21.14
N GLY A 239 7.93 -22.87 -21.40
CA GLY A 239 9.34 -23.27 -21.42
C GLY A 239 10.02 -23.04 -20.07
N LYS A 240 11.16 -22.35 -20.07
CA LYS A 240 11.95 -22.08 -18.85
C LYS A 240 11.22 -21.27 -17.80
N MET A 241 10.17 -20.52 -18.17
CA MET A 241 9.35 -19.76 -17.25
C MET A 241 8.47 -20.66 -16.36
N LEU A 242 8.38 -21.96 -16.65
CA LEU A 242 7.61 -22.92 -15.85
C LEU A 242 8.44 -23.56 -14.73
N ALA A 243 9.77 -23.43 -14.76
CA ALA A 243 10.65 -24.12 -13.81
C ALA A 243 11.12 -23.18 -12.71
N GLY A 244 10.94 -23.60 -11.46
CA GLY A 244 11.33 -22.83 -10.26
C GLY A 244 10.27 -21.88 -9.74
N ASN A 245 10.69 -20.96 -8.88
CA ASN A 245 9.82 -19.97 -8.25
C ASN A 245 9.83 -18.67 -9.07
N HIS A 246 8.66 -18.20 -9.43
CA HIS A 246 8.48 -17.00 -10.21
C HIS A 246 7.32 -16.15 -9.69
N THR A 247 7.41 -14.85 -9.89
CA THR A 247 6.36 -13.89 -9.58
C THR A 247 5.90 -13.17 -10.84
N ILE A 248 4.59 -13.23 -11.12
CA ILE A 248 3.95 -12.47 -12.18
C ILE A 248 3.14 -11.35 -11.56
N ARG A 249 3.32 -10.12 -12.05
CA ARG A 249 2.50 -8.97 -11.67
C ARG A 249 1.85 -8.38 -12.91
N ILE A 250 0.57 -8.07 -12.79
CA ILE A 250 -0.19 -7.42 -13.86
C ILE A 250 -1.01 -6.25 -13.31
N ALA A 251 -1.00 -5.15 -14.04
CA ALA A 251 -1.86 -3.99 -13.85
C ALA A 251 -2.31 -3.45 -15.20
N ALA A 252 -3.39 -2.72 -15.23
CA ALA A 252 -3.80 -1.91 -16.37
C ALA A 252 -3.71 -0.43 -16.01
N ASN A 253 -3.17 0.36 -16.94
CA ASN A 253 -3.03 1.81 -16.82
C ASN A 253 -3.83 2.50 -17.93
N ARG A 254 -4.76 3.38 -17.57
CA ARG A 254 -5.63 4.05 -18.54
C ARG A 254 -5.97 5.46 -18.10
N MET A 255 -5.78 6.44 -18.99
CA MET A 255 -6.12 7.86 -18.75
C MET A 255 -5.56 8.41 -17.43
N GLY A 256 -4.32 8.02 -17.09
CA GLY A 256 -3.68 8.46 -15.84
C GLY A 256 -4.19 7.75 -14.58
N LYS A 257 -5.01 6.71 -14.71
CA LYS A 257 -5.50 5.87 -13.61
C LYS A 257 -5.05 4.44 -13.81
N ASN A 258 -5.00 3.69 -12.73
CA ASN A 258 -4.56 2.30 -12.77
C ASN A 258 -5.49 1.39 -11.97
N THR A 259 -5.48 0.11 -12.34
CA THR A 259 -6.11 -0.94 -11.54
C THR A 259 -5.25 -1.24 -10.29
N ASN A 260 -5.77 -2.10 -9.42
CA ASN A 260 -4.93 -2.85 -8.49
C ASN A 260 -3.87 -3.64 -9.27
N ILE A 261 -2.74 -3.92 -8.62
CA ILE A 261 -1.73 -4.83 -9.14
C ILE A 261 -2.07 -6.23 -8.67
N GLN A 262 -2.38 -7.12 -9.61
CA GLN A 262 -2.51 -8.54 -9.30
C GLN A 262 -1.15 -9.20 -9.30
N THR A 263 -0.87 -9.97 -8.25
CA THR A 263 0.36 -10.73 -8.08
C THR A 263 0.02 -12.21 -8.05
N VAL A 264 0.66 -12.99 -8.91
CA VAL A 264 0.54 -14.45 -8.98
C VAL A 264 1.92 -15.04 -8.75
N GLN A 265 2.04 -15.89 -7.75
CA GLN A 265 3.27 -16.65 -7.51
C GLN A 265 3.16 -18.03 -8.12
N LEU A 266 4.23 -18.44 -8.77
CA LEU A 266 4.37 -19.76 -9.41
C LEU A 266 5.48 -20.55 -8.76
N HIS A 267 5.25 -21.82 -8.58
CA HIS A 267 6.23 -22.82 -8.18
C HIS A 267 6.16 -23.99 -9.18
N ASP A 268 7.22 -24.17 -9.96
CA ASP A 268 7.28 -25.19 -11.03
C ASP A 268 6.03 -25.19 -11.95
N GLY A 269 5.63 -23.98 -12.35
CA GLY A 269 4.48 -23.78 -13.23
C GLY A 269 3.14 -24.12 -12.59
N VAL A 270 3.03 -24.08 -11.27
CA VAL A 270 1.80 -24.21 -10.51
C VAL A 270 1.57 -22.95 -9.71
N ILE A 271 0.34 -22.45 -9.67
CA ILE A 271 0.01 -21.28 -8.84
C ILE A 271 0.11 -21.70 -7.37
N ALA A 272 0.84 -20.91 -6.57
CA ALA A 272 0.91 -21.09 -5.12
C ALA A 272 -0.49 -21.08 -4.49
N GLY A 273 -0.70 -21.91 -3.45
CA GLY A 273 -1.98 -22.10 -2.78
C GLY A 273 -2.96 -23.07 -3.44
N LYS A 274 -2.76 -23.44 -4.73
CA LYS A 274 -3.69 -24.35 -5.44
C LYS A 274 -3.35 -25.84 -5.40
N SER A 275 -2.15 -26.23 -4.97
CA SER A 275 -1.69 -27.62 -5.07
C SER A 275 -0.80 -28.07 -3.91
N GLY A 276 -1.09 -27.62 -2.70
CA GLY A 276 -0.29 -27.97 -1.53
C GLY A 276 1.05 -27.23 -1.44
N VAL A 277 1.34 -26.33 -2.38
CA VAL A 277 2.48 -25.41 -2.29
C VAL A 277 2.03 -24.23 -1.46
N HIS A 278 2.38 -24.24 -0.17
CA HIS A 278 2.14 -23.12 0.73
C HIS A 278 3.28 -22.11 0.63
N THR A 279 2.92 -20.86 0.54
CA THR A 279 3.84 -19.72 0.65
C THR A 279 3.40 -18.84 1.81
N LEU A 280 4.28 -17.92 2.24
CA LEU A 280 3.92 -16.93 3.28
C LEU A 280 2.67 -16.09 2.91
N ASN A 281 2.40 -15.95 1.60
CA ASN A 281 1.24 -15.19 1.13
C ASN A 281 -0.10 -15.94 1.30
N ASP A 282 -0.05 -17.23 1.56
CA ASP A 282 -1.25 -18.06 1.81
C ASP A 282 -1.59 -18.11 3.30
N ASN A 283 -0.81 -17.45 4.14
CA ASN A 283 -0.98 -17.52 5.58
C ASN A 283 -2.09 -16.60 6.07
N ILE A 284 -2.92 -17.14 6.96
CA ILE A 284 -3.81 -16.37 7.83
C ILE A 284 -3.06 -16.15 9.14
N ILE A 285 -2.53 -14.93 9.31
CA ILE A 285 -1.66 -14.61 10.43
C ILE A 285 -2.49 -14.08 11.59
N TYR A 286 -2.32 -14.67 12.76
CA TYR A 286 -2.83 -14.15 14.02
C TYR A 286 -1.71 -13.40 14.74
N SER A 287 -1.82 -12.08 14.80
CA SER A 287 -0.89 -11.25 15.57
C SER A 287 -1.37 -11.10 16.99
N MET A 288 -0.50 -11.35 17.96
CA MET A 288 -0.84 -11.25 19.37
C MET A 288 0.30 -10.64 20.20
N MET A 289 -0.11 -9.94 21.24
CA MET A 289 0.76 -9.56 22.35
C MET A 289 0.68 -10.67 23.39
N ILE A 290 1.77 -11.41 23.61
CA ILE A 290 1.80 -12.58 24.50
C ILE A 290 1.21 -12.24 25.86
N ASP A 291 1.67 -11.14 26.46
CA ASP A 291 1.21 -10.65 27.77
C ASP A 291 -0.30 -10.39 27.85
N ARG A 292 -0.97 -10.10 26.73
CA ARG A 292 -2.40 -9.72 26.67
C ARG A 292 -3.32 -10.86 26.24
N PHE A 293 -2.76 -11.99 25.80
CA PHE A 293 -3.56 -12.99 25.11
C PHE A 293 -4.16 -14.06 26.06
N SER A 294 -3.32 -14.82 26.74
CA SER A 294 -3.78 -15.88 27.64
C SER A 294 -2.71 -16.18 28.69
N ASN A 295 -3.11 -16.19 29.95
CA ASN A 295 -2.26 -16.62 31.07
C ASN A 295 -2.41 -18.14 31.28
N GLY A 296 -1.35 -18.88 30.99
CA GLY A 296 -1.32 -20.35 31.10
C GLY A 296 -0.65 -20.82 32.39
N ASP A 297 0.26 -20.02 32.97
CA ASP A 297 0.97 -20.33 34.21
C ASP A 297 1.02 -19.09 35.13
N LYS A 298 0.14 -19.02 36.08
CA LYS A 298 0.07 -17.94 37.05
C LYS A 298 1.28 -17.86 37.98
N SER A 299 2.13 -18.88 38.04
CA SER A 299 3.30 -18.87 38.93
C SER A 299 4.44 -17.99 38.41
N ASN A 300 4.40 -17.62 37.13
CA ASN A 300 5.37 -16.74 36.51
C ASN A 300 4.91 -15.27 36.44
N ASP A 301 3.73 -14.94 36.96
CA ASP A 301 3.19 -13.58 36.98
C ASP A 301 4.05 -12.65 37.83
N ASN A 302 4.45 -11.52 37.27
CA ASN A 302 5.26 -10.52 37.96
C ASN A 302 4.79 -9.08 37.64
N PRO A 303 3.57 -8.69 38.06
CA PRO A 303 3.06 -7.35 37.79
C PRO A 303 3.88 -6.29 38.54
N ILE A 304 4.07 -5.14 37.92
CA ILE A 304 4.74 -4.00 38.52
C ILE A 304 3.79 -3.34 39.53
N VAL A 305 4.26 -3.11 40.74
CA VAL A 305 3.53 -2.38 41.76
C VAL A 305 4.03 -0.94 41.77
N HIS A 306 3.23 0.00 41.26
CA HIS A 306 3.55 1.42 41.25
C HIS A 306 2.29 2.27 41.20
N ASP A 307 2.18 3.27 42.08
CA ASP A 307 0.96 4.09 42.28
C ASP A 307 0.55 4.89 41.04
N SER A 308 1.49 5.22 40.17
CA SER A 308 1.24 6.00 38.92
C SER A 308 1.06 5.14 37.69
N LEU A 309 1.06 3.81 37.81
CA LEU A 309 0.91 2.91 36.69
C LEU A 309 -0.58 2.58 36.47
N PHE A 310 -1.09 2.89 35.26
CA PHE A 310 -2.43 2.47 34.87
C PHE A 310 -2.52 0.95 34.82
N THR A 311 -3.55 0.36 35.40
CA THR A 311 -3.77 -1.09 35.45
C THR A 311 -3.73 -1.71 34.04
N GLN A 312 -4.30 -1.03 33.05
CA GLN A 312 -4.31 -1.50 31.66
C GLN A 312 -2.92 -1.51 30.99
N ALA A 313 -1.98 -0.70 31.50
CA ALA A 313 -0.61 -0.64 31.00
C ALA A 313 0.33 -1.63 31.71
N ASN A 314 -0.13 -2.22 32.82
CA ASN A 314 0.66 -3.20 33.57
C ASN A 314 0.69 -4.57 32.87
N TYR A 315 1.59 -5.43 33.31
CA TYR A 315 1.65 -6.83 32.95
C TYR A 315 0.31 -7.53 33.24
N GLN A 316 -0.21 -8.27 32.26
CA GLN A 316 -1.52 -8.95 32.33
C GLN A 316 -1.42 -10.46 32.54
N GLY A 317 -0.21 -11.00 32.59
CA GLY A 317 0.05 -12.40 32.90
C GLY A 317 0.02 -13.37 31.72
N GLY A 318 -0.23 -12.88 30.49
CA GLY A 318 -0.17 -13.75 29.32
C GLY A 318 1.22 -14.31 29.10
N ASP A 319 1.32 -15.58 28.71
CA ASP A 319 2.57 -16.31 28.54
C ASP A 319 2.52 -17.32 27.37
N LEU A 320 3.66 -17.93 27.06
CA LEU A 320 3.75 -18.94 26.01
C LEU A 320 2.94 -20.20 26.36
N GLN A 321 2.81 -20.55 27.65
CA GLN A 321 1.98 -21.66 28.07
C GLN A 321 0.51 -21.42 27.74
N GLY A 322 0.04 -20.21 27.90
CA GLY A 322 -1.32 -19.81 27.51
C GLY A 322 -1.57 -19.96 26.01
N ILE A 323 -0.57 -19.62 25.19
CA ILE A 323 -0.65 -19.86 23.73
C ILE A 323 -0.70 -21.35 23.42
N ILE A 324 0.16 -22.18 24.06
CA ILE A 324 0.18 -23.62 23.88
C ILE A 324 -1.19 -24.23 24.25
N ASN A 325 -1.75 -23.84 25.38
CA ASN A 325 -3.06 -24.30 25.82
C ASN A 325 -4.15 -23.99 24.77
N LYS A 326 -4.11 -22.79 24.17
CA LYS A 326 -5.06 -22.39 23.12
C LYS A 326 -4.85 -23.14 21.80
N LEU A 327 -3.62 -23.52 21.47
CA LEU A 327 -3.32 -24.42 20.36
C LEU A 327 -3.94 -25.81 20.59
N GLU A 328 -3.72 -26.40 21.76
CA GLU A 328 -4.26 -27.72 22.13
C GLU A 328 -5.80 -27.75 22.19
N GLU A 329 -6.43 -26.65 22.58
CA GLU A 329 -7.89 -26.49 22.54
C GLU A 329 -8.47 -26.39 21.11
N GLY A 330 -7.63 -26.28 20.09
CA GLY A 330 -8.04 -26.06 18.69
C GLY A 330 -8.65 -24.68 18.45
N TYR A 331 -8.33 -23.69 19.28
CA TYR A 331 -8.84 -22.33 19.13
C TYR A 331 -8.46 -21.73 17.77
N PHE A 332 -7.19 -21.86 17.38
CA PHE A 332 -6.67 -21.30 16.13
C PHE A 332 -7.14 -22.09 14.91
N ASP A 333 -7.33 -23.40 15.03
CA ASP A 333 -7.90 -24.24 13.97
C ASP A 333 -9.33 -23.80 13.61
N LYS A 334 -10.15 -23.48 14.62
CA LYS A 334 -11.51 -22.96 14.43
C LYS A 334 -11.53 -21.59 13.75
N LEU A 335 -10.47 -20.80 13.88
CA LEU A 335 -10.30 -19.52 13.20
C LEU A 335 -9.66 -19.65 11.81
N GLY A 336 -9.17 -20.85 11.46
CA GLY A 336 -8.44 -21.06 10.21
C GLY A 336 -7.05 -20.44 10.18
N VAL A 337 -6.47 -20.12 11.34
CA VAL A 337 -5.14 -19.50 11.48
C VAL A 337 -4.06 -20.57 11.25
N ASN A 338 -3.04 -20.24 10.48
CA ASN A 338 -1.93 -21.13 10.18
C ASN A 338 -0.55 -20.50 10.38
N ALA A 339 -0.50 -19.26 10.86
CA ALA A 339 0.75 -18.57 11.23
C ALA A 339 0.52 -17.62 12.41
N PHE A 340 1.56 -17.44 13.24
CA PHE A 340 1.53 -16.52 14.37
C PHE A 340 2.60 -15.45 14.22
N TRP A 341 2.26 -14.26 14.67
CA TRP A 341 3.17 -13.15 14.90
C TRP A 341 3.13 -12.81 16.39
N ILE A 342 4.19 -13.17 17.12
CA ILE A 342 4.34 -12.99 18.57
C ILE A 342 5.56 -12.15 18.91
#